data_a0858c2e00c0ad05c629243375c5ff59
#
_entry.id   a0858c2e00c0ad05c629243375c5ff59
#
_cell.length_a   1.000
_cell.length_b   1.000
_cell.length_c   1.000
_cell.angle_alpha   90.00
_cell.angle_beta   90.00
_cell.angle_gamma   90.00
#
_symmetry.space_group_name_H-M   'P 1'
#
loop_
_entity.id
_entity.type
_entity.pdbx_description
1 polymer ?
#
loop_
_entity_poly.entity_id
_entity_poly.type
_entity_poly.pdbx_seq_one_letter_code
_entity_poly.pdbx_strand_id
1 'polypeptide(L)'
;LEDSQTFKLQGSSNIMIVNEITIKIIRNAKDGESIRSLANRVGFAYSAVYNWVLELEKYEVIKIIRKGNKNVIKINKNLIYRKFIELESAVSVIREDNEFWELVKNIKLNIRFVRGTAITIWTKGGFVTGDFYDKIYFLEVANKDVDSLKKILKEKNITYTEDKLINKRPLVYIISKNNLKIEKINGLPVMPLKELVDYCKRLYLENVLEKLDLLYNLNLNKRYSEIYTNIGK
;
A
#
# COMPACT_ATOMS: atom_id res chain seq x y z
N LEU A 1 -27.73 29.49 -48.00
CA LEU A 1 -28.16 29.81 -46.66
C LEU A 1 -27.93 28.58 -45.79
N GLU A 2 -26.69 28.44 -45.32
CA GLU A 2 -26.28 27.37 -44.42
C GLU A 2 -26.11 27.95 -43.02
N ASP A 3 -27.00 27.59 -42.11
CA ASP A 3 -26.90 27.88 -40.71
C ASP A 3 -25.81 27.00 -40.08
N SER A 4 -24.64 27.56 -39.94
CA SER A 4 -23.55 26.97 -39.12
C SER A 4 -23.87 27.19 -37.64
N GLN A 5 -24.50 26.21 -37.00
CA GLN A 5 -24.58 26.16 -35.55
C GLN A 5 -23.18 25.89 -34.97
N THR A 6 -22.51 26.96 -34.57
CA THR A 6 -21.32 26.92 -33.77
C THR A 6 -21.65 26.33 -32.39
N PHE A 7 -21.33 25.06 -32.18
CA PHE A 7 -21.31 24.46 -30.87
C PHE A 7 -20.23 25.16 -30.03
N LYS A 8 -20.65 26.14 -29.21
CA LYS A 8 -19.82 26.67 -28.15
C LYS A 8 -19.65 25.54 -27.11
N LEU A 9 -18.53 24.81 -27.19
CA LEU A 9 -18.00 24.06 -26.06
C LEU A 9 -17.70 25.10 -24.97
N GLN A 10 -18.65 25.30 -24.05
CA GLN A 10 -18.35 25.95 -22.78
C GLN A 10 -17.25 25.17 -22.13
N GLY A 11 -16.07 25.80 -21.97
CA GLY A 11 -14.94 25.23 -21.30
C GLY A 11 -15.37 24.77 -19.91
N SER A 12 -15.58 23.45 -19.76
CA SER A 12 -15.63 22.84 -18.46
C SER A 12 -14.24 23.01 -17.86
N SER A 13 -14.10 23.95 -16.91
CA SER A 13 -12.96 23.91 -16.00
C SER A 13 -12.90 22.47 -15.48
N ASN A 14 -11.82 21.74 -15.80
CA ASN A 14 -11.56 20.40 -15.28
C ASN A 14 -11.38 20.54 -13.77
N ILE A 15 -12.48 20.68 -13.03
CA ILE A 15 -12.45 20.67 -11.57
C ILE A 15 -12.11 19.24 -11.19
N MET A 16 -10.92 19.10 -10.62
CA MET A 16 -10.46 17.80 -10.15
C MET A 16 -11.35 17.38 -8.97
N ILE A 17 -12.36 16.55 -9.24
CA ILE A 17 -13.31 16.08 -8.21
C ILE A 17 -12.63 15.28 -7.10
N VAL A 18 -11.47 14.69 -7.39
CA VAL A 18 -10.68 13.92 -6.43
C VAL A 18 -9.71 14.84 -5.69
N ASN A 19 -10.05 15.18 -4.46
CA ASN A 19 -9.22 15.99 -3.57
C ASN A 19 -9.48 15.58 -2.10
N GLU A 20 -8.73 16.15 -1.17
CA GLU A 20 -8.83 15.81 0.25
C GLU A 20 -10.24 16.03 0.82
N ILE A 21 -10.89 17.11 0.44
CA ILE A 21 -12.23 17.46 0.96
C ILE A 21 -13.26 16.44 0.49
N THR A 22 -13.28 16.11 -0.81
CA THR A 22 -14.24 15.15 -1.37
C THR A 22 -14.03 13.73 -0.82
N ILE A 23 -12.80 13.30 -0.65
CA ILE A 23 -12.48 12.02 -0.02
C ILE A 23 -12.99 12.00 1.43
N LYS A 24 -12.73 13.05 2.22
CA LYS A 24 -13.23 13.15 3.60
C LYS A 24 -14.75 13.22 3.67
N ILE A 25 -15.40 13.94 2.75
CA ILE A 25 -16.86 14.00 2.65
C ILE A 25 -17.41 12.58 2.43
N ILE A 26 -16.98 11.89 1.38
CA ILE A 26 -17.48 10.56 1.00
C ILE A 26 -17.27 9.53 2.12
N ARG A 27 -16.11 9.56 2.79
CA ARG A 27 -15.79 8.66 3.89
C ARG A 27 -16.65 8.88 5.13
N ASN A 28 -16.96 10.15 5.44
CA ASN A 28 -17.62 10.51 6.70
C ASN A 28 -19.11 10.82 6.57
N ALA A 29 -19.64 10.96 5.36
CA ALA A 29 -21.04 11.25 5.13
C ALA A 29 -21.97 10.18 5.71
N LYS A 30 -23.09 10.59 6.29
CA LYS A 30 -24.14 9.70 6.80
C LYS A 30 -25.48 10.09 6.20
N ASP A 31 -26.28 9.11 5.83
CA ASP A 31 -27.61 9.36 5.29
C ASP A 31 -28.48 10.14 6.29
N GLY A 32 -29.16 11.15 5.81
CA GLY A 32 -30.10 11.98 6.60
C GLY A 32 -29.42 13.05 7.47
N GLU A 33 -28.09 13.18 7.44
CA GLU A 33 -27.42 14.24 8.18
C GLU A 33 -27.44 15.59 7.45
N SER A 34 -27.34 16.69 8.21
CA SER A 34 -27.21 18.03 7.61
C SER A 34 -25.78 18.28 7.12
N ILE A 35 -25.65 19.10 6.06
CA ILE A 35 -24.34 19.50 5.54
C ILE A 35 -23.49 20.21 6.61
N ARG A 36 -24.13 20.95 7.54
CA ARG A 36 -23.41 21.60 8.65
C ARG A 36 -22.80 20.57 9.61
N SER A 37 -23.53 19.49 9.93
CA SER A 37 -23.02 18.40 10.77
C SER A 37 -21.84 17.67 10.09
N LEU A 38 -21.96 17.44 8.79
CA LEU A 38 -20.87 16.87 7.98
C LEU A 38 -19.64 17.78 8.00
N ALA A 39 -19.79 19.09 7.77
CA ALA A 39 -18.71 20.07 7.78
C ALA A 39 -17.94 20.07 9.10
N ASN A 40 -18.65 20.07 10.22
CA ASN A 40 -18.03 19.97 11.56
C ASN A 40 -17.23 18.69 11.74
N ARG A 41 -17.70 17.56 11.21
CA ARG A 41 -17.05 16.25 11.34
C ARG A 41 -15.80 16.13 10.49
N VAL A 42 -15.84 16.66 9.26
CA VAL A 42 -14.69 16.61 8.33
C VAL A 42 -13.64 17.68 8.61
N GLY A 43 -13.97 18.68 9.46
CA GLY A 43 -13.05 19.71 9.90
C GLY A 43 -12.74 20.78 8.86
N PHE A 44 -13.67 21.03 7.92
CA PHE A 44 -13.57 22.12 6.92
C PHE A 44 -14.67 23.17 7.09
N ALA A 45 -14.43 24.37 6.56
CA ALA A 45 -15.43 25.43 6.53
C ALA A 45 -16.70 24.96 5.83
N TYR A 46 -17.86 25.36 6.37
CA TYR A 46 -19.18 24.99 5.82
C TYR A 46 -19.31 25.30 4.33
N SER A 47 -18.88 26.50 3.90
CA SER A 47 -18.96 26.93 2.50
C SER A 47 -18.16 26.01 1.57
N ALA A 48 -16.97 25.59 2.00
CA ALA A 48 -16.14 24.67 1.23
C ALA A 48 -16.82 23.29 1.10
N VAL A 49 -17.32 22.73 2.22
CA VAL A 49 -18.04 21.45 2.21
C VAL A 49 -19.31 21.52 1.39
N TYR A 50 -20.07 22.62 1.51
CA TYR A 50 -21.30 22.82 0.73
C TYR A 50 -21.03 22.81 -0.78
N ASN A 51 -20.02 23.57 -1.23
CA ASN A 51 -19.64 23.60 -2.65
C ASN A 51 -19.24 22.22 -3.18
N TRP A 52 -18.46 21.45 -2.41
CA TRP A 52 -18.05 20.11 -2.81
C TRP A 52 -19.22 19.10 -2.74
N VAL A 53 -20.17 19.27 -1.84
CA VAL A 53 -21.41 18.47 -1.83
C VAL A 53 -22.24 18.75 -3.09
N LEU A 54 -22.35 20.01 -3.55
CA LEU A 54 -22.99 20.35 -4.82
C LEU A 54 -22.27 19.72 -6.02
N GLU A 55 -20.92 19.71 -6.03
CA GLU A 55 -20.17 19.02 -7.09
C GLU A 55 -20.42 17.50 -7.07
N LEU A 56 -20.41 16.88 -5.91
CA LEU A 56 -20.71 15.45 -5.75
C LEU A 56 -22.17 15.10 -6.13
N GLU A 57 -23.09 16.05 -6.01
CA GLU A 57 -24.48 15.90 -6.46
C GLU A 57 -24.58 15.84 -7.99
N LYS A 58 -23.79 16.62 -8.73
CA LYS A 58 -23.72 16.56 -10.20
C LYS A 58 -23.30 15.18 -10.72
N TYR A 59 -22.51 14.45 -9.93
CA TYR A 59 -22.07 13.09 -10.23
C TYR A 59 -22.94 12.03 -9.58
N GLU A 60 -24.08 12.43 -9.01
CA GLU A 60 -25.03 11.54 -8.33
C GLU A 60 -24.45 10.72 -7.18
N VAL A 61 -23.31 11.13 -6.61
CA VAL A 61 -22.70 10.47 -5.44
C VAL A 61 -23.43 10.81 -4.16
N ILE A 62 -23.85 12.06 -4.06
CA ILE A 62 -24.66 12.57 -2.97
C ILE A 62 -25.90 13.24 -3.57
N LYS A 63 -27.04 13.09 -2.93
CA LYS A 63 -28.26 13.82 -3.24
C LYS A 63 -28.63 14.71 -2.06
N ILE A 64 -28.89 15.99 -2.34
CA ILE A 64 -29.38 16.94 -1.33
C ILE A 64 -30.91 16.84 -1.26
N ILE A 65 -31.44 16.59 -0.08
CA ILE A 65 -32.89 16.49 0.16
C ILE A 65 -33.28 17.56 1.17
N ARG A 66 -34.29 18.37 0.83
CA ARG A 66 -34.86 19.32 1.77
C ARG A 66 -35.77 18.59 2.77
N LYS A 67 -35.47 18.70 4.06
CA LYS A 67 -36.27 18.12 5.13
C LYS A 67 -36.67 19.25 6.12
N GLY A 68 -37.86 19.76 5.97
CA GLY A 68 -38.28 20.98 6.66
C GLY A 68 -37.38 22.18 6.28
N ASN A 69 -36.79 22.86 7.25
CA ASN A 69 -35.87 23.97 7.08
C ASN A 69 -34.40 23.60 6.92
N LYS A 70 -34.09 22.29 6.76
CA LYS A 70 -32.70 21.80 6.68
C LYS A 70 -32.45 21.03 5.39
N ASN A 71 -31.29 21.28 4.78
CA ASN A 71 -30.79 20.45 3.71
C ASN A 71 -30.05 19.26 4.36
N VAL A 72 -30.46 18.03 4.06
CA VAL A 72 -29.85 16.78 4.48
C VAL A 72 -29.32 16.05 3.26
N ILE A 73 -28.30 15.24 3.45
CA ILE A 73 -27.67 14.45 2.39
C ILE A 73 -28.20 13.02 2.38
N LYS A 74 -28.28 12.45 1.18
CA LYS A 74 -28.47 11.02 0.94
C LYS A 74 -27.34 10.53 0.07
N ILE A 75 -26.69 9.43 0.49
CA ILE A 75 -25.57 8.84 -0.22
C ILE A 75 -26.11 7.88 -1.28
N ASN A 76 -25.59 8.00 -2.50
CA ASN A 76 -25.85 7.07 -3.57
C ASN A 76 -24.56 6.25 -3.83
N LYS A 77 -24.59 4.97 -3.54
CA LYS A 77 -23.43 4.06 -3.71
C LYS A 77 -23.28 3.61 -5.17
N ASN A 78 -23.29 4.55 -6.08
CA ASN A 78 -23.09 4.34 -7.52
C ASN A 78 -21.65 3.91 -7.85
N LEU A 79 -21.33 3.76 -9.15
CA LEU A 79 -19.99 3.37 -9.59
C LEU A 79 -18.92 4.37 -9.13
N ILE A 80 -19.22 5.68 -9.23
CA ILE A 80 -18.27 6.74 -8.86
C ILE A 80 -17.97 6.70 -7.36
N TYR A 81 -19.01 6.56 -6.51
CA TYR A 81 -18.81 6.36 -5.06
C TYR A 81 -17.85 5.19 -4.76
N ARG A 82 -18.06 4.05 -5.43
CA ARG A 82 -17.19 2.86 -5.24
C ARG A 82 -15.75 3.17 -5.63
N LYS A 83 -15.53 3.89 -6.74
CA LYS A 83 -14.17 4.28 -7.16
C LYS A 83 -13.49 5.23 -6.18
N PHE A 84 -14.22 6.13 -5.54
CA PHE A 84 -13.67 6.95 -4.45
C PHE A 84 -13.21 6.10 -3.26
N ILE A 85 -14.02 5.13 -2.84
CA ILE A 85 -13.66 4.23 -1.73
C ILE A 85 -12.45 3.35 -2.08
N GLU A 86 -12.38 2.83 -3.31
CA GLU A 86 -11.23 2.07 -3.81
C GLU A 86 -9.96 2.93 -3.80
N LEU A 87 -10.04 4.16 -4.29
CA LEU A 87 -8.91 5.11 -4.31
C LEU A 87 -8.44 5.46 -2.89
N GLU A 88 -9.37 5.76 -2.00
CA GLU A 88 -9.05 6.07 -0.59
C GLU A 88 -8.35 4.88 0.07
N SER A 89 -8.84 3.67 -0.17
CA SER A 89 -8.21 2.44 0.32
C SER A 89 -6.79 2.28 -0.23
N ALA A 90 -6.57 2.52 -1.52
CA ALA A 90 -5.25 2.45 -2.14
C ALA A 90 -4.28 3.49 -1.55
N VAL A 91 -4.73 4.72 -1.35
CA VAL A 91 -3.92 5.79 -0.72
C VAL A 91 -3.57 5.44 0.73
N SER A 92 -4.52 4.85 1.49
CA SER A 92 -4.26 4.38 2.85
C SER A 92 -3.18 3.32 2.89
N VAL A 93 -3.24 2.34 1.99
CA VAL A 93 -2.22 1.28 1.87
C VAL A 93 -0.84 1.86 1.57
N ILE A 94 -0.73 2.83 0.66
CA ILE A 94 0.56 3.47 0.33
C ILE A 94 1.13 4.22 1.54
N ARG A 95 0.29 4.94 2.28
CA ARG A 95 0.72 5.67 3.48
C ARG A 95 1.20 4.73 4.57
N GLU A 96 0.44 3.69 4.87
CA GLU A 96 0.81 2.68 5.87
C GLU A 96 2.09 1.93 5.46
N ASP A 97 2.27 1.68 4.17
CA ASP A 97 3.48 1.10 3.60
C ASP A 97 4.71 1.99 3.86
N ASN A 98 4.62 3.29 3.55
CA ASN A 98 5.71 4.23 3.79
C ASN A 98 6.04 4.36 5.28
N GLU A 99 5.02 4.42 6.14
CA GLU A 99 5.20 4.45 7.60
C GLU A 99 5.92 3.18 8.11
N PHE A 100 5.61 2.02 7.56
CA PHE A 100 6.29 0.77 7.89
C PHE A 100 7.77 0.79 7.50
N TRP A 101 8.10 1.24 6.29
CA TRP A 101 9.51 1.31 5.84
C TRP A 101 10.33 2.26 6.70
N GLU A 102 9.80 3.44 7.03
CA GLU A 102 10.47 4.38 7.94
C GLU A 102 10.59 3.84 9.36
N LEU A 103 9.58 3.13 9.86
CA LEU A 103 9.65 2.44 11.14
C LEU A 103 10.82 1.45 11.17
N VAL A 104 10.91 0.57 10.17
CA VAL A 104 11.94 -0.49 10.14
C VAL A 104 13.36 0.07 10.03
N LYS A 105 13.57 1.17 9.31
CA LYS A 105 14.88 1.84 9.25
C LYS A 105 15.34 2.33 10.62
N ASN A 106 14.41 2.77 11.47
CA ASN A 106 14.71 3.46 12.72
C ASN A 106 14.56 2.57 13.98
N ILE A 107 14.00 1.37 13.83
CA ILE A 107 13.76 0.48 14.97
C ILE A 107 15.05 -0.09 15.54
N LYS A 108 15.16 -0.12 16.88
CA LYS A 108 16.32 -0.65 17.60
C LYS A 108 16.07 -2.09 18.11
N LEU A 109 15.51 -2.94 17.26
CA LEU A 109 15.26 -4.35 17.56
C LEU A 109 16.11 -5.24 16.63
N ASN A 110 16.39 -6.46 17.08
CA ASN A 110 17.07 -7.44 16.22
C ASN A 110 16.06 -8.07 15.26
N ILE A 111 15.90 -7.41 14.13
CA ILE A 111 15.00 -7.81 13.04
C ILE A 111 15.74 -7.80 11.71
N ARG A 112 15.27 -8.58 10.75
CA ARG A 112 15.78 -8.56 9.37
C ARG A 112 14.73 -8.97 8.36
N PHE A 113 14.72 -8.35 7.21
CA PHE A 113 13.94 -8.81 6.07
C PHE A 113 14.49 -10.11 5.50
N VAL A 114 13.58 -11.00 5.09
CA VAL A 114 13.90 -12.32 4.52
C VAL A 114 13.04 -12.64 3.31
N ARG A 115 13.26 -13.79 2.67
CA ARG A 115 12.47 -14.31 1.53
C ARG A 115 12.31 -13.28 0.41
N GLY A 116 11.09 -13.16 -0.14
CA GLY A 116 10.76 -12.24 -1.24
C GLY A 116 11.10 -10.78 -0.95
N THR A 117 10.93 -10.35 0.30
CA THR A 117 11.30 -8.99 0.72
C THR A 117 12.80 -8.76 0.63
N ALA A 118 13.61 -9.72 1.11
CA ALA A 118 15.06 -9.63 1.00
C ALA A 118 15.54 -9.69 -0.46
N ILE A 119 14.93 -10.52 -1.31
CA ILE A 119 15.20 -10.56 -2.74
C ILE A 119 15.05 -9.17 -3.35
N THR A 120 13.92 -8.53 -3.13
CA THR A 120 13.65 -7.20 -3.71
C THR A 120 14.64 -6.14 -3.22
N ILE A 121 15.00 -6.16 -1.93
CA ILE A 121 15.98 -5.23 -1.35
C ILE A 121 17.37 -5.45 -1.95
N TRP A 122 17.88 -6.69 -1.97
CA TRP A 122 19.20 -7.02 -2.48
C TRP A 122 19.32 -6.80 -3.99
N THR A 123 18.26 -7.05 -4.75
CA THR A 123 18.25 -6.76 -6.20
C THR A 123 18.00 -5.29 -6.52
N LYS A 124 17.90 -4.42 -5.51
CA LYS A 124 17.60 -2.98 -5.65
C LYS A 124 16.34 -2.72 -6.49
N GLY A 125 15.31 -3.52 -6.28
CA GLY A 125 14.06 -3.48 -7.04
C GLY A 125 14.14 -4.09 -8.44
N GLY A 126 15.29 -4.60 -8.85
CA GLY A 126 15.46 -5.24 -10.17
C GLY A 126 14.74 -6.60 -10.28
N PHE A 127 14.32 -7.17 -9.16
CA PHE A 127 13.44 -8.34 -9.09
C PHE A 127 12.42 -8.13 -7.97
N VAL A 128 11.15 -8.04 -8.33
CA VAL A 128 10.05 -7.85 -7.38
C VAL A 128 9.24 -9.14 -7.32
N THR A 129 9.18 -9.75 -6.14
CA THR A 129 8.36 -10.96 -5.93
C THR A 129 6.88 -10.61 -5.82
N GLY A 130 5.99 -11.58 -6.09
CA GLY A 130 4.54 -11.40 -5.95
C GLY A 130 4.15 -10.93 -4.54
N ASP A 131 4.71 -11.55 -3.50
CA ASP A 131 4.45 -11.15 -2.10
C ASP A 131 4.81 -9.67 -1.87
N PHE A 132 5.97 -9.24 -2.35
CA PHE A 132 6.39 -7.85 -2.21
C PHE A 132 5.49 -6.89 -3.00
N TYR A 133 5.10 -7.27 -4.20
CA TYR A 133 4.15 -6.52 -5.01
C TYR A 133 2.80 -6.37 -4.28
N ASP A 134 2.34 -7.43 -3.64
CA ASP A 134 1.12 -7.46 -2.83
C ASP A 134 1.28 -6.83 -1.44
N LYS A 135 2.42 -6.16 -1.16
CA LYS A 135 2.69 -5.53 0.14
C LYS A 135 2.68 -6.51 1.31
N ILE A 136 3.21 -7.72 1.09
CA ILE A 136 3.47 -8.71 2.13
C ILE A 136 4.97 -8.73 2.42
N TYR A 137 5.34 -8.44 3.66
CA TYR A 137 6.73 -8.31 4.08
C TYR A 137 7.10 -9.38 5.08
N PHE A 138 8.11 -10.18 4.74
CA PHE A 138 8.63 -11.24 5.62
C PHE A 138 9.75 -10.70 6.50
N LEU A 139 9.56 -10.81 7.81
CA LEU A 139 10.47 -10.27 8.80
C LEU A 139 10.85 -11.37 9.80
N GLU A 140 12.14 -11.74 9.88
CA GLU A 140 12.66 -12.52 10.99
C GLU A 140 12.96 -11.58 12.16
N VAL A 141 12.63 -12.04 13.36
CA VAL A 141 12.72 -11.27 14.61
C VAL A 141 13.37 -12.14 15.67
N ALA A 142 14.32 -11.60 16.42
CA ALA A 142 14.89 -12.33 17.56
C ALA A 142 13.78 -12.64 18.59
N ASN A 143 13.77 -13.86 19.15
CA ASN A 143 12.72 -14.30 20.06
C ASN A 143 12.42 -13.31 21.18
N LYS A 144 13.47 -12.70 21.76
CA LYS A 144 13.35 -11.69 22.82
C LYS A 144 12.70 -10.39 22.40
N ASP A 145 12.67 -10.08 21.11
CA ASP A 145 12.21 -8.81 20.55
C ASP A 145 10.81 -8.90 19.91
N VAL A 146 10.22 -10.11 19.83
CA VAL A 146 8.93 -10.37 19.16
C VAL A 146 7.80 -9.54 19.77
N ASP A 147 7.64 -9.59 21.10
CA ASP A 147 6.54 -8.88 21.77
C ASP A 147 6.70 -7.36 21.68
N SER A 148 7.94 -6.88 21.73
CA SER A 148 8.25 -5.46 21.52
C SER A 148 7.87 -5.00 20.11
N LEU A 149 8.20 -5.79 19.09
CA LEU A 149 7.81 -5.50 17.72
C LEU A 149 6.28 -5.49 17.56
N LYS A 150 5.58 -6.51 18.08
CA LYS A 150 4.11 -6.58 18.01
C LYS A 150 3.44 -5.35 18.64
N LYS A 151 3.96 -4.89 19.79
CA LYS A 151 3.46 -3.68 20.45
C LYS A 151 3.62 -2.46 19.56
N ILE A 152 4.81 -2.25 18.99
CA ILE A 152 5.08 -1.13 18.09
C ILE A 152 4.19 -1.17 16.83
N LEU A 153 4.03 -2.35 16.20
CA LEU A 153 3.17 -2.50 15.03
C LEU A 153 1.70 -2.18 15.35
N LYS A 154 1.21 -2.62 16.53
CA LYS A 154 -0.14 -2.27 17.01
C LYS A 154 -0.32 -0.76 17.21
N GLU A 155 0.64 -0.10 17.88
CA GLU A 155 0.61 1.35 18.11
C GLU A 155 0.59 2.14 16.80
N LYS A 156 1.23 1.61 15.75
CA LYS A 156 1.27 2.20 14.41
C LYS A 156 0.14 1.74 13.49
N ASN A 157 -0.82 0.92 13.99
CA ASN A 157 -1.89 0.30 13.20
C ASN A 157 -1.40 -0.52 12.00
N ILE A 158 -0.16 -1.03 12.04
CA ILE A 158 0.39 -1.89 11.00
C ILE A 158 -0.08 -3.32 11.22
N THR A 159 -0.65 -3.92 10.20
CA THR A 159 -1.19 -5.28 10.27
C THR A 159 -0.06 -6.31 10.25
N TYR A 160 -0.10 -7.28 11.15
CA TYR A 160 0.87 -8.38 11.18
C TYR A 160 0.23 -9.74 11.45
N THR A 161 0.97 -10.80 11.15
CA THR A 161 0.60 -12.19 11.43
C THR A 161 1.84 -13.03 11.68
N GLU A 162 1.68 -14.18 12.36
CA GLU A 162 2.71 -15.21 12.57
C GLU A 162 2.33 -16.54 11.92
N ASP A 163 1.03 -16.75 11.65
CA ASP A 163 0.51 -18.04 11.20
C ASP A 163 0.01 -18.01 9.77
N LYS A 164 -1.16 -17.41 9.54
CA LYS A 164 -1.84 -17.44 8.26
C LYS A 164 -1.81 -16.07 7.57
N LEU A 165 -1.64 -16.09 6.26
CA LEU A 165 -1.81 -14.88 5.46
C LEU A 165 -3.27 -14.42 5.53
N ILE A 166 -3.45 -13.14 5.82
CA ILE A 166 -4.77 -12.48 5.87
C ILE A 166 -4.87 -11.46 4.74
N ASN A 167 -6.10 -11.18 4.30
CA ASN A 167 -6.34 -10.25 3.19
C ASN A 167 -6.41 -8.78 3.65
N LYS A 168 -5.33 -8.31 4.29
CA LYS A 168 -5.17 -6.90 4.68
C LYS A 168 -3.75 -6.44 4.32
N ARG A 169 -3.59 -5.25 3.79
CA ARG A 169 -2.31 -4.72 3.29
C ARG A 169 -2.06 -3.30 3.84
N PRO A 170 -0.79 -2.96 4.10
CA PRO A 170 0.38 -3.85 4.10
C PRO A 170 0.28 -4.92 5.20
N LEU A 171 0.92 -6.06 4.98
CA LEU A 171 0.95 -7.18 5.93
C LEU A 171 2.39 -7.54 6.29
N VAL A 172 2.71 -7.54 7.57
CA VAL A 172 4.00 -8.01 8.08
C VAL A 172 3.88 -9.45 8.57
N TYR A 173 4.59 -10.36 7.92
CA TYR A 173 4.68 -11.75 8.36
C TYR A 173 5.90 -11.92 9.28
N ILE A 174 5.65 -12.16 10.56
CA ILE A 174 6.68 -12.28 11.59
C ILE A 174 7.12 -13.74 11.69
N ILE A 175 8.43 -13.95 11.68
CA ILE A 175 9.07 -15.26 11.87
C ILE A 175 10.03 -15.14 13.06
N SER A 176 9.73 -15.86 14.13
CA SER A 176 10.58 -15.87 15.32
C SER A 176 11.85 -16.70 15.08
N LYS A 177 13.04 -16.20 15.52
CA LYS A 177 14.32 -16.88 15.33
C LYS A 177 15.31 -16.51 16.43
N ASN A 178 16.12 -17.47 16.87
CA ASN A 178 17.06 -17.25 17.98
C ASN A 178 18.27 -16.36 17.60
N ASN A 179 18.98 -16.70 16.56
CA ASN A 179 20.21 -16.02 16.18
C ASN A 179 20.07 -15.38 14.81
N LEU A 180 20.10 -14.06 14.75
CA LEU A 180 20.01 -13.29 13.52
C LEU A 180 21.38 -12.69 13.16
N LYS A 181 21.89 -13.04 11.97
CA LYS A 181 22.93 -12.25 11.32
C LYS A 181 22.25 -11.21 10.46
N ILE A 182 22.62 -9.94 10.61
CA ILE A 182 21.95 -8.83 9.96
C ILE A 182 22.96 -8.08 9.14
N GLU A 183 22.65 -7.81 7.88
CA GLU A 183 23.31 -6.82 7.04
C GLU A 183 22.38 -5.62 6.83
N LYS A 184 22.92 -4.49 6.38
CA LYS A 184 22.14 -3.29 6.10
C LYS A 184 22.30 -2.85 4.65
N ILE A 185 21.19 -2.70 3.96
CA ILE A 185 21.11 -2.13 2.61
C ILE A 185 20.24 -0.88 2.66
N ASN A 186 20.82 0.27 2.34
CA ASN A 186 20.15 1.57 2.41
C ASN A 186 19.44 1.82 3.77
N GLY A 187 20.08 1.41 4.87
CA GLY A 187 19.55 1.51 6.22
C GLY A 187 18.57 0.41 6.64
N LEU A 188 18.09 -0.42 5.73
CA LEU A 188 17.16 -1.52 6.00
C LEU A 188 17.91 -2.76 6.50
N PRO A 189 17.49 -3.38 7.62
CA PRO A 189 18.04 -4.61 8.11
C PRO A 189 17.58 -5.79 7.23
N VAL A 190 18.52 -6.55 6.70
CA VAL A 190 18.22 -7.64 5.77
C VAL A 190 19.08 -8.87 6.09
N MET A 191 18.63 -10.06 5.71
CA MET A 191 19.43 -11.27 5.82
C MET A 191 20.70 -11.15 4.99
N PRO A 192 21.85 -11.70 5.44
CA PRO A 192 23.11 -11.64 4.72
C PRO A 192 22.99 -12.15 3.28
N LEU A 193 23.73 -11.52 2.37
CA LEU A 193 23.71 -11.88 0.95
C LEU A 193 24.01 -13.38 0.74
N LYS A 194 24.97 -13.94 1.47
CA LYS A 194 25.29 -15.37 1.40
C LYS A 194 24.09 -16.26 1.76
N GLU A 195 23.36 -15.93 2.84
CA GLU A 195 22.16 -16.67 3.24
C GLU A 195 21.05 -16.54 2.19
N LEU A 196 20.92 -15.37 1.56
CA LEU A 196 19.96 -15.15 0.48
C LEU A 196 20.29 -15.99 -0.75
N VAL A 197 21.56 -16.03 -1.16
CA VAL A 197 22.02 -16.89 -2.27
C VAL A 197 21.71 -18.35 -2.00
N ASP A 198 21.98 -18.83 -0.79
CA ASP A 198 21.67 -20.21 -0.40
C ASP A 198 20.16 -20.48 -0.39
N TYR A 199 19.37 -19.51 0.02
CA TYR A 199 17.89 -19.56 -0.05
C TYR A 199 17.41 -19.63 -1.51
N CYS A 200 17.92 -18.78 -2.39
CA CYS A 200 17.57 -18.77 -3.81
C CYS A 200 17.98 -20.07 -4.52
N LYS A 201 19.15 -20.63 -4.20
CA LYS A 201 19.59 -21.93 -4.72
C LYS A 201 18.63 -23.06 -4.35
N ARG A 202 18.20 -23.12 -3.08
CA ARG A 202 17.26 -24.15 -2.59
C ARG A 202 15.90 -24.08 -3.24
N LEU A 203 15.46 -22.88 -3.66
CA LEU A 203 14.19 -22.65 -4.32
C LEU A 203 14.30 -22.56 -5.85
N TYR A 204 15.50 -22.83 -6.40
CA TYR A 204 15.74 -22.77 -7.84
C TYR A 204 15.35 -21.44 -8.48
N LEU A 205 15.63 -20.32 -7.80
CA LEU A 205 15.34 -18.97 -8.29
C LEU A 205 16.48 -18.44 -9.18
N GLU A 206 16.64 -19.03 -10.36
CA GLU A 206 17.77 -18.77 -11.29
C GLU A 206 17.88 -17.32 -11.69
N ASN A 207 16.77 -16.69 -12.14
CA ASN A 207 16.75 -15.29 -12.56
C ASN A 207 17.18 -14.34 -11.43
N VAL A 208 16.85 -14.67 -10.16
CA VAL A 208 17.28 -13.90 -9.00
C VAL A 208 18.77 -14.05 -8.78
N LEU A 209 19.29 -15.29 -8.89
CA LEU A 209 20.71 -15.59 -8.73
C LEU A 209 21.56 -14.92 -9.80
N GLU A 210 21.14 -14.94 -11.06
CA GLU A 210 21.80 -14.21 -12.16
C GLU A 210 21.84 -12.71 -11.87
N LYS A 211 20.73 -12.14 -11.38
CA LYS A 211 20.67 -10.73 -11.02
C LYS A 211 21.59 -10.39 -9.85
N LEU A 212 21.65 -11.24 -8.83
CA LEU A 212 22.55 -11.05 -7.69
C LEU A 212 24.02 -11.20 -8.10
N ASP A 213 24.34 -12.17 -8.96
CA ASP A 213 25.69 -12.35 -9.50
C ASP A 213 26.16 -11.13 -10.27
N LEU A 214 25.32 -10.60 -11.14
CA LEU A 214 25.58 -9.37 -11.90
C LEU A 214 25.82 -8.14 -10.98
N LEU A 215 25.06 -8.01 -9.90
CA LEU A 215 25.16 -6.85 -9.01
C LEU A 215 26.33 -6.91 -8.03
N TYR A 216 26.74 -8.11 -7.63
CA TYR A 216 27.70 -8.31 -6.52
C TYR A 216 28.94 -9.12 -6.90
N ASN A 217 29.12 -9.51 -8.18
CA ASN A 217 30.24 -10.28 -8.71
C ASN A 217 30.52 -11.56 -7.87
N LEU A 218 29.46 -12.33 -7.62
CA LEU A 218 29.55 -13.50 -6.73
C LEU A 218 30.27 -14.69 -7.34
N ASN A 219 30.62 -14.62 -8.63
CA ASN A 219 31.27 -15.68 -9.42
C ASN A 219 30.51 -17.00 -9.31
N LEU A 220 29.20 -16.95 -9.40
CA LEU A 220 28.34 -18.13 -9.32
C LEU A 220 28.44 -19.02 -10.55
N ASN A 221 29.46 -18.84 -11.39
CA ASN A 221 30.06 -19.53 -12.54
C ASN A 221 29.28 -20.64 -13.28
N LYS A 222 27.98 -20.80 -13.06
CA LYS A 222 27.09 -21.69 -13.81
C LYS A 222 25.80 -20.96 -14.11
N ARG A 223 25.38 -20.99 -15.36
CA ARG A 223 23.98 -20.75 -15.67
C ARG A 223 23.18 -21.81 -14.91
N TYR A 224 22.33 -21.37 -14.01
CA TYR A 224 21.56 -22.27 -13.15
C TYR A 224 20.65 -23.18 -13.97
N SER A 225 20.27 -22.81 -15.19
CA SER A 225 19.64 -23.67 -16.21
C SER A 225 20.43 -24.94 -16.55
N GLU A 226 21.75 -24.94 -16.38
CA GLU A 226 22.58 -26.12 -16.63
C GLU A 226 22.51 -27.16 -15.50
N ILE A 227 22.02 -26.78 -14.32
CA ILE A 227 21.85 -27.70 -13.19
C ILE A 227 20.70 -28.69 -13.46
N TYR A 228 19.65 -28.27 -14.18
CA TYR A 228 18.49 -29.10 -14.46
C TYR A 228 18.76 -30.20 -15.51
N THR A 229 19.70 -29.97 -16.42
CA THR A 229 20.07 -30.99 -17.42
C THR A 229 20.84 -32.18 -16.82
N ASN A 230 21.35 -32.05 -15.59
CA ASN A 230 22.13 -33.10 -14.92
C ASN A 230 21.33 -33.93 -13.87
N ILE A 231 20.08 -33.52 -13.55
CA ILE A 231 19.22 -34.25 -12.59
C ILE A 231 18.40 -35.36 -13.28
N GLY A 232 18.35 -35.39 -14.61
CA GLY A 232 17.62 -36.35 -15.43
C GLY A 232 18.51 -37.43 -16.11
N LYS A 233 19.73 -37.63 -15.66
CA LYS A 233 20.60 -38.74 -16.13
C LYS A 233 20.91 -39.71 -15.00
#